data_e5138a3ca4a05cf39f00e9442e2e0de9
#
_entry.id   e5138a3ca4a05cf39f00e9442e2e0de9
#
_cell.length_a   1.000
_cell.length_b   1.000
_cell.length_c   1.000
_cell.angle_alpha   90.00
_cell.angle_beta   90.00
_cell.angle_gamma   90.00
#
_symmetry.space_group_name_H-M   'P 1'
#
loop_
_entity.id
_entity.type
_entity.pdbx_description
1 polymer ?
#
loop_
_entity_poly.entity_id
_entity_poly.type
_entity_poly.pdbx_seq_one_letter_code
_entity_poly.pdbx_strand_id
1 'polypeptide(L)'
;MKKIAQGIVRLRKLILTVAILLLIPSAIGAIATRINYDVLTYLPQELDSMIGEQILENDFHLASTGMITVEGLPTNELIAMKKDIEAVPGVTQAFWLSDVLDPSVPKEMLPADVQQFMFGKNDATMLIVRFDGPSASDETMNAVGQIKKVLRKDCFFGGMSVILQD
;
A
#
# COMPACT_ATOMS: atom_id res chain seq x y z
N MET A 1 2.27 -0.40 55.41
CA MET A 1 1.34 0.18 54.40
C MET A 1 0.93 1.63 54.70
N LYS A 2 0.57 2.01 55.95
CA LYS A 2 0.15 3.41 56.28
C LYS A 2 1.23 4.48 55.96
N LYS A 3 2.52 4.22 56.18
CA LYS A 3 3.62 5.18 55.90
C LYS A 3 3.79 5.46 54.43
N ILE A 4 3.60 4.47 53.52
CA ILE A 4 3.70 4.62 52.07
C ILE A 4 2.52 5.47 51.57
N ALA A 5 1.30 5.19 52.03
CA ALA A 5 0.11 5.95 51.66
C ALA A 5 0.22 7.43 52.07
N GLN A 6 0.72 7.70 53.29
CA GLN A 6 0.95 9.08 53.75
C GLN A 6 2.04 9.79 52.92
N GLY A 7 3.09 9.09 52.49
CA GLY A 7 4.12 9.62 51.58
C GLY A 7 3.56 10.03 50.23
N ILE A 8 2.71 9.19 49.62
CA ILE A 8 2.04 9.48 48.34
C ILE A 8 1.13 10.71 48.44
N VAL A 9 0.32 10.81 49.51
CA VAL A 9 -0.54 11.95 49.71
C VAL A 9 0.25 13.23 49.90
N ARG A 10 1.35 13.19 50.65
CA ARG A 10 2.23 14.34 50.91
C ARG A 10 2.92 14.82 49.61
N LEU A 11 3.30 13.91 48.75
CA LEU A 11 4.04 14.20 47.49
C LEU A 11 3.12 14.29 46.28
N ARG A 12 1.78 14.33 46.47
CA ARG A 12 0.80 14.28 45.37
C ARG A 12 1.05 15.28 44.24
N LYS A 13 1.43 16.52 44.60
CA LYS A 13 1.70 17.57 43.60
C LYS A 13 2.96 17.25 42.79
N LEU A 14 4.02 16.78 43.45
CA LEU A 14 5.28 16.41 42.83
C LEU A 14 5.09 15.19 41.90
N ILE A 15 4.36 14.19 42.36
CA ILE A 15 4.04 12.99 41.53
C ILE A 15 3.24 13.40 40.29
N LEU A 16 2.25 14.27 40.45
CA LEU A 16 1.44 14.76 39.34
C LEU A 16 2.30 15.55 38.33
N THR A 17 3.17 16.45 38.82
CA THR A 17 4.06 17.22 37.96
C THR A 17 5.03 16.33 37.17
N VAL A 18 5.62 15.33 37.83
CA VAL A 18 6.51 14.36 37.17
C VAL A 18 5.75 13.53 36.15
N ALA A 19 4.53 13.08 36.46
CA ALA A 19 3.71 12.32 35.54
C ALA A 19 3.37 13.14 34.28
N ILE A 20 2.99 14.42 34.42
CA ILE A 20 2.72 15.31 33.28
C ILE A 20 4.00 15.56 32.47
N LEU A 21 5.14 15.76 33.15
CA LEU A 21 6.41 15.99 32.48
C LEU A 21 6.87 14.77 31.67
N LEU A 22 6.61 13.56 32.13
CA LEU A 22 6.90 12.30 31.41
C LEU A 22 5.93 12.03 30.25
N LEU A 23 4.72 12.61 30.27
CA LEU A 23 3.77 12.50 29.16
C LEU A 23 4.32 13.12 27.86
N ILE A 24 5.07 14.22 27.98
CA ILE A 24 5.63 14.91 26.81
C ILE A 24 6.60 14.01 26.01
N PRO A 25 7.69 13.46 26.63
CA PRO A 25 8.59 12.58 25.90
C PRO A 25 7.90 11.27 25.45
N SER A 26 6.93 10.78 26.20
CA SER A 26 6.14 9.60 25.82
C SER A 26 5.32 9.86 24.57
N ALA A 27 4.66 11.01 24.46
CA ALA A 27 3.90 11.39 23.27
C ALA A 27 4.82 11.57 22.05
N ILE A 28 5.98 12.20 22.23
CA ILE A 28 6.98 12.35 21.16
C ILE A 28 7.49 10.97 20.73
N GLY A 29 7.79 10.09 21.67
CA GLY A 29 8.23 8.72 21.39
C GLY A 29 7.19 7.91 20.63
N ALA A 30 5.91 8.03 21.00
CA ALA A 30 4.81 7.33 20.32
C ALA A 30 4.68 7.77 18.84
N ILE A 31 4.82 9.07 18.57
CA ILE A 31 4.76 9.61 17.19
C ILE A 31 6.02 9.24 16.40
N ALA A 32 7.18 9.22 17.05
CA ALA A 32 8.45 8.89 16.41
C ALA A 32 8.67 7.39 16.21
N THR A 33 7.89 6.54 16.87
CA THR A 33 7.99 5.08 16.74
C THR A 33 7.41 4.65 15.40
N ARG A 34 8.27 4.10 14.53
CA ARG A 34 7.85 3.47 13.27
C ARG A 34 7.62 1.99 13.50
N ILE A 35 6.48 1.50 13.08
CA ILE A 35 6.18 0.08 13.07
C ILE A 35 6.66 -0.47 11.73
N ASN A 36 7.60 -1.42 11.78
CA ASN A 36 8.01 -2.12 10.57
C ASN A 36 7.03 -3.28 10.33
N TYR A 37 6.21 -3.16 9.28
CA TYR A 37 5.26 -4.20 8.86
C TYR A 37 5.88 -5.23 7.91
N ASP A 38 7.14 -5.03 7.51
CA ASP A 38 7.85 -5.94 6.63
C ASP A 38 8.27 -7.20 7.41
N VAL A 39 7.48 -8.25 7.26
CA VAL A 39 7.72 -9.55 7.88
C VAL A 39 9.01 -10.19 7.35
N LEU A 40 9.41 -9.86 6.12
CA LEU A 40 10.58 -10.42 5.46
C LEU A 40 11.89 -9.93 6.08
N THR A 41 11.89 -8.73 6.68
CA THR A 41 13.05 -8.19 7.42
C THR A 41 13.50 -9.09 8.58
N TYR A 42 12.61 -9.93 9.12
CA TYR A 42 12.91 -10.84 10.21
C TYR A 42 13.43 -12.21 9.75
N LEU A 43 13.45 -12.48 8.45
CA LEU A 43 13.94 -13.72 7.89
C LEU A 43 15.44 -13.65 7.63
N PRO A 44 16.19 -14.77 7.79
CA PRO A 44 17.58 -14.84 7.36
C PRO A 44 17.71 -14.57 5.85
N GLN A 45 18.68 -13.74 5.48
CA GLN A 45 18.89 -13.32 4.09
C GLN A 45 19.36 -14.45 3.17
N GLU A 46 19.83 -15.56 3.74
CA GLU A 46 20.30 -16.73 3.02
C GLU A 46 19.18 -17.67 2.55
N LEU A 47 17.94 -17.41 2.92
CA LEU A 47 16.79 -18.20 2.48
C LEU A 47 16.53 -18.01 0.99
N ASP A 48 16.21 -19.10 0.29
CA ASP A 48 15.91 -19.08 -1.15
C ASP A 48 14.76 -18.11 -1.48
N SER A 49 13.80 -17.96 -0.58
CA SER A 49 12.71 -16.98 -0.72
C SER A 49 13.19 -15.54 -0.68
N MET A 50 14.18 -15.22 0.17
CA MET A 50 14.78 -13.88 0.25
C MET A 50 15.63 -13.57 -0.96
N ILE A 51 16.40 -14.57 -1.43
CA ILE A 51 17.17 -14.46 -2.67
C ILE A 51 16.24 -14.25 -3.86
N GLY A 52 15.14 -15.00 -3.93
CA GLY A 52 14.11 -14.83 -4.97
C GLY A 52 13.47 -13.45 -4.96
N GLU A 53 13.15 -12.91 -3.79
CA GLU A 53 12.62 -11.55 -3.64
C GLU A 53 13.62 -10.49 -4.11
N GLN A 54 14.90 -10.62 -3.71
CA GLN A 54 15.95 -9.71 -4.16
C GLN A 54 16.12 -9.72 -5.69
N ILE A 55 16.02 -10.88 -6.33
CA ILE A 55 16.04 -10.99 -7.79
C ILE A 55 14.82 -10.29 -8.40
N LEU A 56 13.62 -10.54 -7.85
CA LEU A 56 12.39 -9.87 -8.30
C LEU A 56 12.47 -8.34 -8.17
N GLU A 57 13.09 -7.87 -7.11
CA GLU A 57 13.26 -6.43 -6.89
C GLU A 57 14.33 -5.82 -7.79
N ASN A 58 15.55 -6.40 -7.80
CA ASN A 58 16.70 -5.79 -8.45
C ASN A 58 16.70 -5.98 -9.98
N ASP A 59 16.28 -7.17 -10.46
CA ASP A 59 16.37 -7.51 -11.88
C ASP A 59 15.05 -7.27 -12.63
N PHE A 60 13.92 -7.46 -11.94
CA PHE A 60 12.60 -7.36 -12.57
C PHE A 60 11.78 -6.15 -12.11
N HIS A 61 12.19 -5.48 -11.03
CA HIS A 61 11.43 -4.38 -10.41
C HIS A 61 9.96 -4.76 -10.10
N LEU A 62 9.72 -6.00 -9.66
CA LEU A 62 8.40 -6.57 -9.39
C LEU A 62 8.14 -6.83 -7.91
N ALA A 63 9.02 -6.38 -7.02
CA ALA A 63 8.90 -6.62 -5.58
C ALA A 63 7.62 -6.03 -4.97
N SER A 64 7.08 -4.97 -5.57
CA SER A 64 5.87 -4.33 -5.09
C SER A 64 4.88 -4.07 -6.20
N THR A 65 3.76 -4.78 -6.13
CA THR A 65 2.66 -4.63 -7.09
C THR A 65 1.32 -4.50 -6.36
N GLY A 66 0.45 -3.66 -6.93
CA GLY A 66 -0.94 -3.55 -6.52
C GLY A 66 -1.87 -3.91 -7.68
N MET A 67 -3.06 -4.42 -7.37
CA MET A 67 -4.09 -4.74 -8.36
C MET A 67 -5.31 -3.86 -8.11
N ILE A 68 -5.78 -3.18 -9.13
CA ILE A 68 -6.99 -2.36 -9.07
C ILE A 68 -8.03 -3.01 -9.97
N THR A 69 -9.09 -3.53 -9.38
CA THR A 69 -10.25 -4.02 -10.11
C THR A 69 -11.24 -2.87 -10.26
N VAL A 70 -11.72 -2.67 -11.48
CA VAL A 70 -12.64 -1.59 -11.84
C VAL A 70 -13.87 -2.19 -12.49
N GLU A 71 -15.06 -1.83 -12.02
CA GLU A 71 -16.31 -2.31 -12.57
C GLU A 71 -17.02 -1.19 -13.36
N GLY A 72 -17.47 -1.52 -14.58
CA GLY A 72 -18.40 -0.69 -15.35
C GLY A 72 -17.88 0.68 -15.80
N LEU A 73 -16.57 0.95 -15.72
CA LEU A 73 -16.02 2.23 -16.20
C LEU A 73 -15.82 2.22 -17.73
N PRO A 74 -16.19 3.31 -18.43
CA PRO A 74 -15.89 3.47 -19.84
C PRO A 74 -14.38 3.51 -20.10
N THR A 75 -13.94 2.98 -21.25
CA THR A 75 -12.52 2.90 -21.65
C THR A 75 -11.77 4.24 -21.56
N ASN A 76 -12.40 5.35 -21.99
CA ASN A 76 -11.79 6.68 -21.93
C ASN A 76 -11.54 7.13 -20.47
N GLU A 77 -12.41 6.78 -19.55
CA GLU A 77 -12.25 7.10 -18.13
C GLU A 77 -11.20 6.20 -17.46
N LEU A 78 -11.11 4.94 -17.89
CA LEU A 78 -10.04 4.03 -17.46
C LEU A 78 -8.66 4.54 -17.88
N ILE A 79 -8.52 5.01 -19.13
CA ILE A 79 -7.26 5.58 -19.63
C ILE A 79 -6.89 6.85 -18.84
N ALA A 80 -7.87 7.71 -18.55
CA ALA A 80 -7.63 8.91 -17.74
C ALA A 80 -7.19 8.53 -16.32
N MET A 81 -7.88 7.60 -15.67
CA MET A 81 -7.55 7.12 -14.33
C MET A 81 -6.17 6.45 -14.31
N LYS A 82 -5.81 5.64 -15.31
CA LYS A 82 -4.48 5.05 -15.44
C LYS A 82 -3.41 6.15 -15.46
N LYS A 83 -3.60 7.19 -16.24
CA LYS A 83 -2.67 8.33 -16.33
C LYS A 83 -2.54 9.08 -15.00
N ASP A 84 -3.65 9.25 -14.29
CA ASP A 84 -3.64 9.89 -12.98
C ASP A 84 -2.89 9.03 -11.94
N ILE A 85 -3.01 7.69 -12.02
CA ILE A 85 -2.27 6.75 -11.18
C ILE A 85 -0.76 6.80 -11.50
N GLU A 86 -0.39 6.84 -12.78
CA GLU A 86 1.01 6.93 -13.21
C GLU A 86 1.67 8.27 -12.81
N ALA A 87 0.88 9.30 -12.59
CA ALA A 87 1.38 10.60 -12.11
C ALA A 87 1.65 10.62 -10.59
N VAL A 88 1.27 9.58 -9.85
CA VAL A 88 1.51 9.49 -8.41
C VAL A 88 2.99 9.20 -8.14
N PRO A 89 3.69 10.01 -7.31
CA PRO A 89 5.06 9.71 -6.90
C PRO A 89 5.18 8.33 -6.24
N GLY A 90 6.20 7.55 -6.63
CA GLY A 90 6.41 6.18 -6.17
C GLY A 90 5.69 5.12 -7.01
N VAL A 91 4.98 5.51 -8.06
CA VAL A 91 4.44 4.60 -9.07
C VAL A 91 5.39 4.56 -10.27
N THR A 92 5.89 3.38 -10.61
CA THR A 92 6.74 3.18 -11.79
C THR A 92 5.90 3.08 -13.06
N GLN A 93 4.81 2.32 -13.00
CA GLN A 93 3.94 2.09 -14.15
C GLN A 93 2.59 1.52 -13.70
N ALA A 94 1.53 1.84 -14.45
CA ALA A 94 0.26 1.16 -14.36
C ALA A 94 -0.02 0.41 -15.68
N PHE A 95 -0.18 -0.89 -15.60
CA PHE A 95 -0.47 -1.77 -16.73
C PHE A 95 -1.96 -2.01 -16.87
N TRP A 96 -2.46 -1.80 -18.09
CA TRP A 96 -3.82 -2.17 -18.46
C TRP A 96 -3.84 -2.73 -19.89
N LEU A 97 -4.99 -3.24 -20.31
CA LEU A 97 -5.21 -3.80 -21.66
C LEU A 97 -4.76 -2.88 -22.80
N SER A 98 -4.92 -1.55 -22.61
CA SER A 98 -4.49 -0.55 -23.61
C SER A 98 -2.99 -0.52 -23.90
N ASP A 99 -2.17 -1.13 -23.04
CA ASP A 99 -0.71 -1.21 -23.27
C ASP A 99 -0.32 -2.36 -24.19
N VAL A 100 -1.23 -3.31 -24.37
CA VAL A 100 -1.01 -4.52 -25.19
C VAL A 100 -1.87 -4.50 -26.45
N LEU A 101 -3.05 -3.91 -26.37
CA LEU A 101 -4.03 -3.90 -27.45
C LEU A 101 -4.54 -2.47 -27.67
N ASP A 102 -4.83 -2.14 -28.93
CA ASP A 102 -5.45 -0.87 -29.29
C ASP A 102 -6.85 -0.78 -28.63
N PRO A 103 -7.13 0.27 -27.84
CA PRO A 103 -8.41 0.44 -27.14
C PRO A 103 -9.64 0.50 -28.08
N SER A 104 -9.43 0.72 -29.39
CA SER A 104 -10.49 0.71 -30.40
C SER A 104 -10.94 -0.68 -30.82
N VAL A 105 -10.19 -1.75 -30.43
CA VAL A 105 -10.57 -3.14 -30.72
C VAL A 105 -11.72 -3.55 -29.79
N PRO A 106 -12.91 -3.88 -30.32
CA PRO A 106 -14.02 -4.37 -29.50
C PRO A 106 -13.62 -5.64 -28.75
N LYS A 107 -14.06 -5.77 -27.49
CA LYS A 107 -13.74 -6.91 -26.64
C LYS A 107 -14.16 -8.25 -27.25
N GLU A 108 -15.22 -8.24 -28.05
CA GLU A 108 -15.77 -9.40 -28.74
C GLU A 108 -14.83 -9.97 -29.82
N MET A 109 -13.88 -9.17 -30.31
CA MET A 109 -12.87 -9.57 -31.29
C MET A 109 -11.62 -10.20 -30.63
N LEU A 110 -11.50 -10.12 -29.30
CA LEU A 110 -10.38 -10.71 -28.60
C LEU A 110 -10.56 -12.23 -28.48
N PRO A 111 -9.44 -13.00 -28.48
CA PRO A 111 -9.51 -14.42 -28.16
C PRO A 111 -10.18 -14.67 -26.81
N ALA A 112 -10.95 -15.76 -26.71
CA ALA A 112 -11.72 -16.09 -25.50
C ALA A 112 -10.88 -16.13 -24.24
N ASP A 113 -9.63 -16.64 -24.32
CA ASP A 113 -8.69 -16.72 -23.21
C ASP A 113 -8.29 -15.32 -22.71
N VAL A 114 -8.09 -14.38 -23.66
CA VAL A 114 -7.77 -12.96 -23.33
C VAL A 114 -8.98 -12.28 -22.69
N GLN A 115 -10.18 -12.49 -23.24
CA GLN A 115 -11.41 -11.97 -22.66
C GLN A 115 -11.61 -12.44 -21.22
N GLN A 116 -11.43 -13.74 -20.98
CA GLN A 116 -11.62 -14.34 -19.65
C GLN A 116 -10.58 -13.85 -18.64
N PHE A 117 -9.34 -13.58 -19.08
CA PHE A 117 -8.28 -13.08 -18.21
C PHE A 117 -8.44 -11.59 -17.89
N MET A 118 -8.84 -10.78 -18.87
CA MET A 118 -8.86 -9.32 -18.78
C MET A 118 -10.18 -8.75 -18.29
N PHE A 119 -11.27 -9.47 -18.52
CA PHE A 119 -12.62 -9.01 -18.16
C PHE A 119 -13.32 -9.99 -17.26
N GLY A 120 -13.76 -9.51 -16.12
CA GLY A 120 -14.58 -10.27 -15.18
C GLY A 120 -16.08 -10.16 -15.46
N LYS A 121 -16.87 -10.57 -14.49
CA LYS A 121 -18.32 -10.33 -14.50
C LYS A 121 -18.57 -8.81 -14.41
N ASN A 122 -19.70 -8.36 -14.96
CA ASN A 122 -20.12 -6.94 -14.94
C ASN A 122 -19.15 -5.99 -15.65
N ASP A 123 -18.46 -6.44 -16.70
CA ASP A 123 -17.44 -5.67 -17.41
C ASP A 123 -16.31 -5.17 -16.46
N ALA A 124 -16.06 -5.91 -15.40
CA ALA A 124 -14.93 -5.62 -14.52
C ALA A 124 -13.62 -5.85 -15.27
N THR A 125 -12.68 -4.94 -15.12
CA THR A 125 -11.32 -5.04 -15.67
C THR A 125 -10.29 -4.82 -14.58
N MET A 126 -9.03 -5.19 -14.84
CA MET A 126 -7.96 -5.12 -13.87
C MET A 126 -6.81 -4.28 -14.39
N LEU A 127 -6.36 -3.33 -13.55
CA LEU A 127 -5.09 -2.63 -13.72
C LEU A 127 -4.08 -3.20 -12.73
N ILE A 128 -2.84 -3.35 -13.19
CA ILE A 128 -1.71 -3.76 -12.36
C ILE A 128 -0.82 -2.54 -12.18
N VAL A 129 -0.61 -2.14 -10.94
CA VAL A 129 0.24 -0.99 -10.59
C VAL A 129 1.55 -1.51 -10.04
N ARG A 130 2.67 -1.00 -10.55
CA ARG A 130 4.03 -1.27 -10.07
C ARG A 130 4.54 -0.07 -9.29
N PHE A 131 5.13 -0.33 -8.15
CA PHE A 131 5.76 0.68 -7.32
C PHE A 131 7.27 0.65 -7.46
N ASP A 132 7.92 1.77 -7.15
CA ASP A 132 9.37 1.94 -7.28
C ASP A 132 10.15 1.33 -6.10
N GLY A 133 9.50 1.14 -4.96
CA GLY A 133 10.11 0.63 -3.74
C GLY A 133 9.47 -0.66 -3.21
N PRO A 134 10.07 -1.26 -2.17
CA PRO A 134 9.53 -2.42 -1.47
C PRO A 134 8.11 -2.20 -0.95
N SER A 135 7.35 -3.29 -0.80
CA SER A 135 5.93 -3.24 -0.41
C SER A 135 5.65 -2.50 0.90
N ALA A 136 6.57 -2.55 1.85
CA ALA A 136 6.44 -1.93 3.18
C ALA A 136 7.17 -0.57 3.29
N SER A 137 7.71 -0.02 2.21
CA SER A 137 8.40 1.27 2.24
C SER A 137 7.43 2.44 2.46
N ASP A 138 7.90 3.49 3.16
CA ASP A 138 7.11 4.71 3.38
C ASP A 138 6.66 5.33 2.04
N GLU A 139 7.47 5.21 1.00
CA GLU A 139 7.20 5.73 -0.34
C GLU A 139 6.04 4.97 -1.00
N THR A 140 6.10 3.63 -1.00
CA THR A 140 5.02 2.78 -1.52
C THR A 140 3.72 2.99 -0.74
N MET A 141 3.80 3.07 0.59
CA MET A 141 2.63 3.33 1.44
C MET A 141 1.98 4.69 1.15
N ASN A 142 2.79 5.73 0.94
CA ASN A 142 2.31 7.04 0.54
C ASN A 142 1.68 7.01 -0.85
N ALA A 143 2.28 6.31 -1.81
CA ALA A 143 1.74 6.14 -3.15
C ALA A 143 0.37 5.44 -3.11
N VAL A 144 0.25 4.34 -2.35
CA VAL A 144 -1.03 3.64 -2.12
C VAL A 144 -2.09 4.60 -1.56
N GLY A 145 -1.73 5.42 -0.55
CA GLY A 145 -2.64 6.42 0.02
C GLY A 145 -3.07 7.51 -0.95
N GLN A 146 -2.22 7.89 -1.90
CA GLN A 146 -2.57 8.84 -2.94
C GLN A 146 -3.44 8.19 -4.02
N ILE A 147 -3.12 6.96 -4.44
CA ILE A 147 -3.95 6.20 -5.39
C ILE A 147 -5.37 6.03 -4.84
N LYS A 148 -5.54 5.65 -3.57
CA LYS A 148 -6.87 5.52 -2.93
C LYS A 148 -7.72 6.80 -3.06
N LYS A 149 -7.11 7.99 -3.15
CA LYS A 149 -7.82 9.27 -3.34
C LYS A 149 -8.21 9.53 -4.79
N VAL A 150 -7.46 8.97 -5.73
CA VAL A 150 -7.72 9.09 -7.18
C VAL A 150 -8.78 8.08 -7.62
N LEU A 151 -8.86 6.93 -6.93
CA LEU A 151 -9.82 5.88 -7.27
C LEU A 151 -11.27 6.32 -7.06
N ARG A 152 -12.15 5.86 -7.95
CA ARG A 152 -13.59 6.06 -7.89
C ARG A 152 -14.24 4.98 -7.01
N LYS A 153 -15.54 5.16 -6.70
CA LYS A 153 -16.29 4.28 -5.80
C LYS A 153 -16.39 2.82 -6.28
N ASP A 154 -16.33 2.60 -7.59
CA ASP A 154 -16.48 1.28 -8.20
C ASP A 154 -15.12 0.61 -8.48
N CYS A 155 -14.08 1.02 -7.75
CA CYS A 155 -12.74 0.49 -7.83
C CYS A 155 -12.36 -0.21 -6.54
N PHE A 156 -11.79 -1.40 -6.67
CA PHE A 156 -11.26 -2.20 -5.55
C PHE A 156 -9.75 -2.28 -5.69
N PHE A 157 -9.05 -1.75 -4.71
CA PHE A 157 -7.59 -1.78 -4.69
C PHE A 157 -7.11 -2.84 -3.71
N GLY A 158 -6.32 -3.79 -4.18
CA GLY A 158 -5.76 -4.90 -3.42
C GLY A 158 -4.28 -5.10 -3.72
N GLY A 159 -3.62 -5.88 -2.88
CA GLY A 159 -2.18 -6.18 -2.94
C GLY A 159 -1.53 -6.09 -1.57
N MET A 160 -0.30 -6.61 -1.44
CA MET A 160 0.42 -6.65 -0.16
C MET A 160 0.58 -5.23 0.42
N SER A 161 1.04 -4.28 -0.38
CA SER A 161 1.24 -2.89 0.05
C SER A 161 -0.05 -2.18 0.50
N VAL A 162 -1.20 -2.58 -0.07
CA VAL A 162 -2.51 -2.02 0.30
C VAL A 162 -2.96 -2.55 1.65
N ILE A 163 -2.76 -3.86 1.90
CA ILE A 163 -3.09 -4.50 3.18
C ILE A 163 -2.23 -3.94 4.32
N LEU A 164 -0.97 -3.62 4.05
CA LEU A 164 -0.05 -3.06 5.04
C LEU A 164 -0.39 -1.62 5.43
N GLN A 165 -1.12 -0.89 4.56
CA GLN A 165 -1.50 0.49 4.81
C GLN A 165 -2.83 0.61 5.59
N ASP A 166 -3.74 -0.38 5.50
CA ASP A 166 -5.04 -0.39 6.19
C ASP A 166 -4.90 -0.75 7.67
#